data_ed520d0b1bdc6a6f5f9ca2e406bde58d
#
_entry.id   ed520d0b1bdc6a6f5f9ca2e406bde58d
#
_cell.length_a   1.000
_cell.length_b   1.000
_cell.length_c   1.000
_cell.angle_alpha   90.00
_cell.angle_beta   90.00
_cell.angle_gamma   90.00
#
_symmetry.space_group_name_H-M   'P 1'
#
loop_
_entity.id
_entity.type
_entity.pdbx_description
1 polymer ?
#
loop_
_entity_poly.entity_id
_entity_poly.type
_entity_poly.pdbx_seq_one_letter_code
_entity_poly.pdbx_strand_id
1 'polypeptide(L)'
;NNTPIESQTAGTREYLYRGKVDLVYIDPPFMVGSDFRGDNTIDIPIDEDADISAKKEPSLVEFLAYRDTWRNGLDSFLAMLRRRLELLKALLSPTGSIYVHLDWHAVHYVKVLMDEVFGYENFVNEVVWKRTTSHADAKGFNAIHDTILIYSPCKTPYWNPVFAPHSTDYIKSHYNKIDEQTGRRYRLNDLRSPAPR
;
A
#
# COMPACT_ATOMS: atom_id res chain seq x y z
N ASN A 1 -8.10 24.20 -4.31
CA ASN A 1 -8.18 24.80 -2.97
C ASN A 1 -7.01 24.31 -2.15
N ASN A 2 -5.87 25.05 -2.23
CA ASN A 2 -4.70 24.82 -1.37
C ASN A 2 -5.04 25.39 0.01
N THR A 3 -5.61 24.59 0.89
CA THR A 3 -5.69 24.94 2.31
C THR A 3 -4.30 24.69 2.91
N PRO A 4 -3.66 25.67 3.55
CA PRO A 4 -2.35 25.48 4.17
C PRO A 4 -2.45 24.39 5.25
N ILE A 5 -1.47 23.48 5.27
CA ILE A 5 -1.38 22.40 6.27
C ILE A 5 -1.01 22.95 7.66
N GLU A 6 -0.59 24.23 7.74
CA GLU A 6 -0.15 24.88 8.97
C GLU A 6 -1.01 26.09 9.29
N SER A 7 -1.52 26.20 10.52
CA SER A 7 -2.07 27.45 11.07
C SER A 7 -1.05 28.09 12.00
N GLN A 8 -0.78 29.37 11.84
CA GLN A 8 0.05 30.15 12.75
C GLN A 8 -0.84 30.74 13.85
N THR A 9 -0.75 30.20 15.05
CA THR A 9 -1.28 30.85 16.26
C THR A 9 -0.14 31.01 17.26
N ALA A 10 0.17 32.26 17.61
CA ALA A 10 1.03 32.65 18.74
C ALA A 10 2.38 31.91 18.86
N GLY A 11 3.15 31.83 17.78
CA GLY A 11 4.55 31.32 17.82
C GLY A 11 4.72 29.80 17.79
N THR A 12 3.65 29.02 17.83
CA THR A 12 3.69 27.55 17.72
C THR A 12 3.05 27.13 16.39
N ARG A 13 3.82 26.45 15.54
CA ARG A 13 3.28 25.81 14.34
C ARG A 13 2.52 24.56 14.75
N GLU A 14 1.20 24.57 14.62
CA GLU A 14 0.34 23.42 14.88
C GLU A 14 -0.10 22.81 13.56
N TYR A 15 0.11 21.49 13.40
CA TYR A 15 -0.35 20.77 12.21
C TYR A 15 -1.86 20.56 12.30
N LEU A 16 -2.63 21.14 11.36
CA LEU A 16 -4.10 21.05 11.31
C LEU A 16 -4.64 19.61 11.35
N TYR A 17 -3.89 18.65 10.79
CA TYR A 17 -4.30 17.26 10.64
C TYR A 17 -3.60 16.31 11.61
N ARG A 18 -2.87 16.82 12.61
CA ARG A 18 -2.20 15.98 13.59
C ARG A 18 -3.21 15.09 14.32
N GLY A 19 -2.98 13.75 14.27
CA GLY A 19 -3.85 12.79 14.91
C GLY A 19 -5.25 12.64 14.29
N LYS A 20 -5.44 13.07 13.03
CA LYS A 20 -6.76 13.08 12.37
C LYS A 20 -6.84 12.26 11.09
N VAL A 21 -5.73 11.71 10.62
CA VAL A 21 -5.68 10.95 9.36
C VAL A 21 -5.89 9.47 9.65
N ASP A 22 -6.95 8.88 9.15
CA ASP A 22 -7.28 7.48 9.39
C ASP A 22 -6.55 6.52 8.46
N LEU A 23 -6.19 6.98 7.27
CA LEU A 23 -5.48 6.17 6.29
C LEU A 23 -4.38 6.98 5.62
N VAL A 24 -3.18 6.44 5.63
CA VAL A 24 -2.05 6.89 4.82
C VAL A 24 -1.66 5.76 3.87
N TYR A 25 -1.60 6.04 2.58
CA TYR A 25 -1.03 5.15 1.57
C TYR A 25 0.08 5.90 0.85
N ILE A 26 1.28 5.33 0.83
CA ILE A 26 2.42 5.90 0.10
C ILE A 26 3.05 4.86 -0.81
N ASP A 27 3.50 5.34 -1.95
CA ASP A 27 4.24 4.61 -2.98
C ASP A 27 5.53 5.42 -3.25
N PRO A 28 6.56 5.27 -2.39
CA PRO A 28 7.80 6.03 -2.53
C PRO A 28 8.64 5.46 -3.69
N PRO A 29 9.65 6.20 -4.20
CA PRO A 29 10.61 5.66 -5.16
C PRO A 29 11.21 4.33 -4.67
N PHE A 30 11.42 3.35 -5.57
CA PHE A 30 11.85 1.99 -5.20
C PHE A 30 13.36 1.76 -5.26
N MET A 31 14.16 2.80 -5.51
CA MET A 31 15.61 2.70 -5.66
C MET A 31 16.07 1.89 -6.88
N VAL A 32 15.29 1.83 -7.94
CA VAL A 32 15.66 1.11 -9.17
C VAL A 32 16.80 1.76 -9.96
N GLY A 33 17.31 2.93 -9.51
CA GLY A 33 18.43 3.63 -10.12
C GLY A 33 18.14 4.28 -11.47
N SER A 34 16.88 4.27 -11.91
CA SER A 34 16.41 4.90 -13.13
C SER A 34 15.49 6.07 -12.80
N ASP A 35 15.71 7.22 -13.47
CA ASP A 35 14.73 8.31 -13.40
C ASP A 35 13.41 7.82 -14.00
N PHE A 36 12.35 7.84 -13.23
CA PHE A 36 11.00 7.61 -13.73
C PHE A 36 10.62 8.80 -14.62
N ARG A 37 10.91 8.68 -15.89
CA ARG A 37 10.32 9.55 -16.92
C ARG A 37 8.94 8.97 -17.22
N GLY A 38 7.96 9.37 -16.44
CA GLY A 38 6.58 9.10 -16.79
C GLY A 38 6.23 9.86 -18.06
N ASP A 39 6.13 9.17 -19.19
CA ASP A 39 5.37 9.70 -20.31
C ASP A 39 3.90 9.72 -19.86
N ASN A 40 3.52 10.80 -19.19
CA ASN A 40 2.13 11.04 -18.82
C ASN A 40 1.37 11.48 -20.09
N THR A 41 1.10 10.53 -20.97
CA THR A 41 0.13 10.71 -22.05
C THR A 41 -1.25 10.47 -21.42
N ILE A 42 -2.01 11.54 -21.22
CA ILE A 42 -3.41 11.41 -20.83
C ILE A 42 -4.20 11.31 -22.13
N ASP A 43 -4.64 10.10 -22.45
CA ASP A 43 -5.62 9.87 -23.49
C ASP A 43 -6.97 10.36 -22.98
N ILE A 44 -7.39 11.55 -23.42
CA ILE A 44 -8.73 12.06 -23.16
C ILE A 44 -9.59 11.58 -24.33
N PRO A 45 -10.55 10.68 -24.14
CA PRO A 45 -11.49 10.32 -25.19
C PRO A 45 -12.43 11.51 -25.40
N ILE A 46 -12.18 12.29 -26.42
CA ILE A 46 -13.08 13.30 -26.91
C ILE A 46 -13.49 12.85 -28.31
N ASP A 47 -14.76 12.46 -28.46
CA ASP A 47 -15.48 12.11 -29.69
C ASP A 47 -14.69 11.54 -30.87
N GLU A 48 -15.31 10.64 -31.60
CA GLU A 48 -14.76 9.63 -32.53
C GLU A 48 -13.82 10.13 -33.66
N ASP A 49 -13.41 11.40 -33.71
CA ASP A 49 -12.62 11.94 -34.83
C ASP A 49 -11.41 12.83 -34.48
N ALA A 50 -10.96 12.89 -33.22
CA ALA A 50 -9.76 13.66 -32.89
C ALA A 50 -8.95 13.07 -31.71
N ASP A 51 -7.91 12.32 -32.02
CA ASP A 51 -6.85 11.94 -31.09
C ASP A 51 -5.99 13.18 -30.75
N ILE A 52 -6.33 13.87 -29.67
CA ILE A 52 -5.45 14.90 -29.11
C ILE A 52 -4.74 14.30 -27.90
N SER A 53 -3.53 13.80 -28.11
CA SER A 53 -2.63 13.43 -27.03
C SER A 53 -2.02 14.72 -26.43
N ALA A 54 -2.47 15.12 -25.24
CA ALA A 54 -1.86 16.23 -24.50
C ALA A 54 -0.71 15.66 -23.65
N LYS A 55 0.53 15.90 -24.06
CA LYS A 55 1.72 15.60 -23.27
C LYS A 55 1.90 16.67 -22.21
N LYS A 56 1.55 16.35 -20.94
CA LYS A 56 1.81 17.25 -19.83
C LYS A 56 3.28 17.14 -19.43
N GLU A 57 4.05 18.21 -19.60
CA GLU A 57 5.41 18.27 -19.04
C GLU A 57 5.33 18.29 -17.50
N PRO A 58 6.09 17.39 -16.80
CA PRO A 58 6.09 17.37 -15.35
C PRO A 58 6.66 18.69 -14.81
N SER A 59 6.05 19.21 -13.75
CA SER A 59 6.58 20.38 -13.05
C SER A 59 7.96 20.08 -12.45
N LEU A 60 8.78 21.10 -12.20
CA LEU A 60 10.08 20.94 -11.55
C LEU A 60 9.97 20.21 -10.20
N VAL A 61 8.86 20.42 -9.47
CA VAL A 61 8.57 19.75 -8.19
C VAL A 61 8.25 18.26 -8.41
N GLU A 62 7.46 17.92 -9.42
CA GLU A 62 7.18 16.55 -9.83
C GLU A 62 8.45 15.85 -10.27
N PHE A 63 9.27 16.51 -11.11
CA PHE A 63 10.56 15.98 -11.56
C PHE A 63 11.51 15.68 -10.39
N LEU A 64 11.60 16.55 -9.39
CA LEU A 64 12.43 16.35 -8.21
C LEU A 64 11.86 15.28 -7.26
N ALA A 65 10.53 15.12 -7.21
CA ALA A 65 9.86 14.13 -6.39
C ALA A 65 10.01 12.70 -6.93
N TYR A 66 10.11 12.55 -8.26
CA TYR A 66 10.23 11.24 -8.94
C TYR A 66 11.67 10.83 -9.28
N ARG A 67 12.67 11.55 -8.79
CA ARG A 67 14.06 11.13 -8.96
C ARG A 67 14.36 9.93 -8.07
N ASP A 68 14.58 8.78 -8.70
CA ASP A 68 14.99 7.55 -8.02
C ASP A 68 16.53 7.36 -7.98
N THR A 69 17.28 8.40 -8.32
CA THR A 69 18.75 8.43 -8.25
C THR A 69 19.20 9.12 -6.96
N TRP A 70 19.73 8.35 -6.03
CA TRP A 70 20.21 8.83 -4.75
C TRP A 70 21.75 8.98 -4.77
N ARG A 71 22.26 10.18 -4.56
CA ARG A 71 23.72 10.47 -4.63
C ARG A 71 24.54 9.59 -3.69
N ASN A 72 24.02 9.28 -2.52
CA ASN A 72 24.66 8.46 -1.49
C ASN A 72 23.98 7.09 -1.34
N GLY A 73 23.28 6.61 -2.38
CA GLY A 73 22.63 5.30 -2.37
C GLY A 73 21.54 5.14 -1.29
N LEU A 74 21.48 3.95 -0.72
CA LEU A 74 20.46 3.51 0.24
C LEU A 74 20.36 4.44 1.47
N ASP A 75 21.48 4.91 2.03
CA ASP A 75 21.47 5.73 3.25
C ASP A 75 20.71 7.05 3.06
N SER A 76 20.91 7.71 1.91
CA SER A 76 20.21 8.97 1.62
C SER A 76 18.73 8.77 1.38
N PHE A 77 18.35 7.65 0.75
CA PHE A 77 16.95 7.25 0.59
C PHE A 77 16.28 7.00 1.93
N LEU A 78 16.88 6.17 2.78
CA LEU A 78 16.33 5.86 4.11
C LEU A 78 16.24 7.10 5.01
N ALA A 79 17.23 7.99 4.97
CA ALA A 79 17.20 9.24 5.72
C ALA A 79 16.06 10.18 5.27
N MET A 80 15.82 10.27 3.96
CA MET A 80 14.70 11.01 3.40
C MET A 80 13.36 10.40 3.80
N LEU A 81 13.23 9.07 3.67
CA LEU A 81 11.99 8.37 3.98
C LEU A 81 11.68 8.43 5.49
N ARG A 82 12.68 8.29 6.37
CA ARG A 82 12.53 8.43 7.83
C ARG A 82 11.81 9.71 8.21
N ARG A 83 12.29 10.86 7.70
CA ARG A 83 11.69 12.17 8.01
C ARG A 83 10.22 12.25 7.60
N ARG A 84 9.87 11.66 6.46
CA ARG A 84 8.50 11.60 5.98
C ARG A 84 7.63 10.68 6.83
N LEU A 85 8.13 9.49 7.17
CA LEU A 85 7.42 8.53 8.01
C LEU A 85 7.14 9.09 9.41
N GLU A 86 8.10 9.84 10.00
CA GLU A 86 7.91 10.52 11.29
C GLU A 86 6.79 11.57 11.23
N LEU A 87 6.73 12.37 10.15
CA LEU A 87 5.64 13.32 9.93
C LEU A 87 4.30 12.59 9.71
N LEU A 88 4.27 11.55 8.89
CA LEU A 88 3.06 10.77 8.62
C LEU A 88 2.54 10.08 9.88
N LYS A 89 3.45 9.56 10.73
CA LYS A 89 3.08 9.01 12.05
C LYS A 89 2.38 10.07 12.91
N ALA A 90 2.87 11.31 12.92
CA ALA A 90 2.25 12.39 13.68
C ALA A 90 0.86 12.79 13.16
N LEU A 91 0.56 12.54 11.89
CA LEU A 91 -0.75 12.80 11.29
C LEU A 91 -1.77 11.70 11.57
N LEU A 92 -1.33 10.45 11.77
CA LEU A 92 -2.24 9.33 11.98
C LEU A 92 -3.11 9.52 13.21
N SER A 93 -4.40 9.20 13.05
CA SER A 93 -5.34 9.07 14.16
C SER A 93 -4.97 7.88 15.06
N PRO A 94 -5.46 7.82 16.32
CA PRO A 94 -5.18 6.70 17.22
C PRO A 94 -5.52 5.31 16.67
N THR A 95 -6.48 5.21 15.74
CA THR A 95 -6.91 3.97 15.08
C THR A 95 -6.53 3.91 13.61
N GLY A 96 -5.79 4.90 13.13
CA GLY A 96 -5.36 5.01 11.74
C GLY A 96 -4.31 3.99 11.35
N SER A 97 -4.13 3.80 10.07
CA SER A 97 -3.16 2.85 9.50
C SER A 97 -2.35 3.50 8.38
N ILE A 98 -1.09 3.09 8.28
CA ILE A 98 -0.21 3.45 7.17
C ILE A 98 0.12 2.21 6.34
N TYR A 99 0.03 2.38 5.04
CA TYR A 99 0.37 1.39 4.01
C TYR A 99 1.54 1.93 3.20
N VAL A 100 2.62 1.18 3.13
CA VAL A 100 3.82 1.55 2.36
C VAL A 100 4.06 0.50 1.31
N HIS A 101 3.84 0.88 0.05
CA HIS A 101 4.02 0.01 -1.10
C HIS A 101 5.46 0.09 -1.60
N LEU A 102 6.10 -1.05 -1.77
CA LEU A 102 7.52 -1.17 -2.11
C LEU A 102 7.75 -2.42 -2.96
N ASP A 103 8.79 -2.40 -3.76
CA ASP A 103 9.31 -3.59 -4.39
C ASP A 103 10.45 -4.23 -3.57
N TRP A 104 11.03 -5.29 -4.09
CA TRP A 104 12.09 -6.05 -3.44
C TRP A 104 13.39 -5.26 -3.21
N HIS A 105 13.65 -4.17 -3.96
CA HIS A 105 14.86 -3.37 -3.79
C HIS A 105 14.90 -2.66 -2.43
N ALA A 106 13.76 -2.14 -1.98
CA ALA A 106 13.69 -1.28 -0.82
C ALA A 106 12.96 -1.90 0.39
N VAL A 107 12.04 -2.86 0.18
CA VAL A 107 11.11 -3.33 1.22
C VAL A 107 11.80 -3.80 2.50
N HIS A 108 12.89 -4.55 2.40
CA HIS A 108 13.56 -5.12 3.58
C HIS A 108 14.20 -4.05 4.47
N TYR A 109 14.80 -3.03 3.85
CA TYR A 109 15.39 -1.90 4.57
C TYR A 109 14.33 -0.99 5.16
N VAL A 110 13.26 -0.75 4.40
CA VAL A 110 12.13 0.08 4.86
C VAL A 110 11.36 -0.62 5.97
N LYS A 111 11.26 -1.97 5.97
CA LYS A 111 10.67 -2.71 7.10
C LYS A 111 11.40 -2.42 8.41
N VAL A 112 12.73 -2.47 8.41
CA VAL A 112 13.54 -2.15 9.60
C VAL A 112 13.35 -0.69 10.01
N LEU A 113 13.37 0.23 9.05
CA LEU A 113 13.12 1.65 9.30
C LEU A 113 11.73 1.90 9.90
N MET A 114 10.70 1.21 9.42
CA MET A 114 9.35 1.33 9.96
C MET A 114 9.23 0.76 11.37
N ASP A 115 9.95 -0.32 11.69
CA ASP A 115 10.04 -0.84 13.07
C ASP A 115 10.64 0.20 14.03
N GLU A 116 11.68 0.93 13.59
CA GLU A 116 12.27 2.01 14.38
C GLU A 116 11.33 3.21 14.57
N VAL A 117 10.61 3.61 13.50
CA VAL A 117 9.74 4.78 13.52
C VAL A 117 8.42 4.47 14.23
N PHE A 118 7.77 3.37 13.90
CA PHE A 118 6.42 3.05 14.40
C PHE A 118 6.44 2.16 15.63
N GLY A 119 7.47 1.35 15.82
CA GLY A 119 7.57 0.27 16.80
C GLY A 119 7.26 -1.07 16.14
N TYR A 120 8.10 -2.08 16.44
CA TYR A 120 7.92 -3.45 15.92
C TYR A 120 6.54 -4.03 16.29
N GLU A 121 6.07 -3.75 17.49
CA GLU A 121 4.79 -4.20 18.05
C GLU A 121 3.56 -3.61 17.32
N ASN A 122 3.76 -2.57 16.55
CA ASN A 122 2.75 -1.87 15.77
C ASN A 122 2.68 -2.34 14.30
N PHE A 123 3.47 -3.34 13.95
CA PHE A 123 3.35 -4.05 12.68
C PHE A 123 2.04 -4.83 12.63
N VAL A 124 1.20 -4.54 11.64
CA VAL A 124 -0.12 -5.17 11.47
C VAL A 124 -0.02 -6.37 10.54
N ASN A 125 0.49 -6.14 9.32
CA ASN A 125 0.60 -7.20 8.32
C ASN A 125 1.49 -6.78 7.14
N GLU A 126 1.79 -7.77 6.31
CA GLU A 126 2.43 -7.64 5.02
C GLU A 126 1.51 -8.23 3.94
N VAL A 127 1.23 -7.44 2.90
CA VAL A 127 0.46 -7.89 1.75
C VAL A 127 1.41 -8.11 0.59
N VAL A 128 1.44 -9.31 0.05
CA VAL A 128 2.15 -9.64 -1.18
C VAL A 128 1.24 -9.35 -2.37
N TRP A 129 1.59 -8.33 -3.13
CA TRP A 129 0.83 -7.89 -4.29
C TRP A 129 1.42 -8.47 -5.58
N LYS A 130 0.71 -9.39 -6.21
CA LYS A 130 1.16 -9.96 -7.48
C LYS A 130 1.02 -8.92 -8.60
N ARG A 131 2.15 -8.41 -9.10
CA ARG A 131 2.21 -7.38 -10.14
C ARG A 131 2.12 -7.93 -11.55
N THR A 132 2.84 -9.03 -11.80
CA THR A 132 2.95 -9.63 -13.14
C THR A 132 2.98 -11.15 -13.08
N THR A 133 3.00 -11.79 -14.23
CA THR A 133 3.23 -13.24 -14.36
C THR A 133 4.70 -13.51 -14.68
N SER A 134 5.17 -14.70 -14.31
CA SER A 134 6.50 -15.15 -14.68
C SER A 134 6.63 -15.32 -16.20
N HIS A 135 7.77 -14.89 -16.77
CA HIS A 135 8.09 -15.11 -18.18
C HIS A 135 8.87 -16.42 -18.33
N ALA A 136 8.56 -17.19 -19.38
CA ALA A 136 9.14 -18.52 -19.61
C ALA A 136 10.62 -18.48 -20.04
N ASP A 137 11.14 -17.32 -20.47
CA ASP A 137 12.51 -17.09 -20.93
C ASP A 137 13.47 -16.64 -19.82
N ALA A 138 12.99 -16.55 -18.58
CA ALA A 138 13.80 -16.13 -17.45
C ALA A 138 14.89 -17.14 -17.09
N LYS A 139 16.11 -16.65 -16.88
CA LYS A 139 17.26 -17.48 -16.45
C LYS A 139 17.23 -17.80 -14.94
N GLY A 140 16.19 -17.38 -14.21
CA GLY A 140 16.01 -17.57 -12.77
C GLY A 140 14.60 -17.22 -12.32
N PHE A 141 14.42 -17.09 -11.00
CA PHE A 141 13.14 -16.63 -10.45
C PHE A 141 12.90 -15.16 -10.76
N ASN A 142 11.72 -14.85 -11.31
CA ASN A 142 11.32 -13.48 -11.63
C ASN A 142 10.78 -12.75 -10.40
N ALA A 143 11.05 -11.44 -10.32
CA ALA A 143 10.39 -10.57 -9.37
C ALA A 143 8.97 -10.26 -9.86
N ILE A 144 8.01 -11.04 -9.38
CA ILE A 144 6.61 -11.00 -9.86
C ILE A 144 5.65 -10.27 -8.91
N HIS A 145 6.15 -9.83 -7.77
CA HIS A 145 5.32 -9.18 -6.74
C HIS A 145 5.98 -7.94 -6.16
N ASP A 146 5.14 -7.09 -5.61
CA ASP A 146 5.51 -6.00 -4.72
C ASP A 146 4.98 -6.31 -3.32
N THR A 147 5.40 -5.55 -2.34
CA THR A 147 5.05 -5.74 -0.94
C THR A 147 4.43 -4.47 -0.39
N ILE A 148 3.32 -4.60 0.35
CA ILE A 148 2.73 -3.49 1.08
C ILE A 148 2.86 -3.76 2.57
N LEU A 149 3.68 -2.96 3.26
CA LEU A 149 3.85 -3.00 4.70
C LEU A 149 2.76 -2.20 5.38
N ILE A 150 2.11 -2.77 6.40
CA ILE A 150 0.99 -2.15 7.12
C ILE A 150 1.37 -1.97 8.59
N TYR A 151 1.28 -0.74 9.08
CA TYR A 151 1.48 -0.38 10.48
C TYR A 151 0.31 0.43 11.01
N SER A 152 0.07 0.32 12.33
CA SER A 152 -0.91 1.16 13.02
C SER A 152 -0.42 1.46 14.45
N PRO A 153 -0.62 2.66 14.99
CA PRO A 153 -0.31 2.96 16.37
C PRO A 153 -1.20 2.19 17.37
N CYS A 154 -2.21 1.47 16.89
CA CYS A 154 -3.19 0.74 17.66
C CYS A 154 -3.15 -0.76 17.35
N LYS A 155 -3.24 -1.61 18.38
CA LYS A 155 -3.33 -3.07 18.21
C LYS A 155 -4.59 -3.55 17.49
N THR A 156 -5.64 -2.73 17.51
CA THR A 156 -6.92 -3.00 16.84
C THR A 156 -7.27 -1.82 15.93
N PRO A 157 -6.58 -1.67 14.78
CA PRO A 157 -6.89 -0.61 13.82
C PRO A 157 -8.31 -0.78 13.27
N TYR A 158 -8.87 0.31 12.75
CA TYR A 158 -10.14 0.23 12.04
C TYR A 158 -10.01 -0.75 10.86
N TRP A 159 -10.86 -1.76 10.86
CA TRP A 159 -10.90 -2.78 9.81
C TRP A 159 -12.33 -3.04 9.36
N ASN A 160 -12.57 -2.89 8.06
CA ASN A 160 -13.83 -3.29 7.44
C ASN A 160 -13.58 -4.54 6.58
N PRO A 161 -13.99 -5.73 7.03
CA PRO A 161 -13.70 -6.96 6.30
C PRO A 161 -14.40 -7.00 4.95
N VAL A 162 -13.63 -7.25 3.90
CA VAL A 162 -14.13 -7.47 2.55
C VAL A 162 -14.11 -8.97 2.28
N PHE A 163 -15.27 -9.55 2.05
CA PHE A 163 -15.42 -10.97 1.73
C PHE A 163 -15.54 -11.14 0.22
N ALA A 164 -14.60 -11.89 -0.37
CA ALA A 164 -14.74 -12.34 -1.74
C ALA A 164 -15.71 -13.54 -1.79
N PRO A 165 -16.63 -13.60 -2.76
CA PRO A 165 -17.48 -14.77 -2.93
C PRO A 165 -16.63 -15.99 -3.27
N HIS A 166 -16.98 -17.14 -2.69
CA HIS A 166 -16.34 -18.40 -3.06
C HIS A 166 -16.59 -18.73 -4.52
N SER A 167 -15.60 -19.34 -5.19
CA SER A 167 -15.80 -19.85 -6.55
C SER A 167 -16.91 -20.92 -6.58
N THR A 168 -17.61 -21.02 -7.70
CA THR A 168 -18.67 -22.03 -7.87
C THR A 168 -18.16 -23.45 -7.68
N ASP A 169 -16.91 -23.72 -8.08
CA ASP A 169 -16.28 -25.05 -7.92
C ASP A 169 -15.96 -25.35 -6.45
N TYR A 170 -15.51 -24.35 -5.69
CA TYR A 170 -15.31 -24.47 -4.26
C TYR A 170 -16.65 -24.74 -3.55
N ILE A 171 -17.71 -24.01 -3.91
CA ILE A 171 -19.04 -24.22 -3.32
C ILE A 171 -19.54 -25.62 -3.63
N LYS A 172 -19.44 -26.11 -4.87
CA LYS A 172 -19.87 -27.44 -5.27
C LYS A 172 -19.11 -28.57 -4.56
N SER A 173 -17.79 -28.39 -4.40
CA SER A 173 -16.93 -29.42 -3.78
C SER A 173 -17.05 -29.47 -2.25
N HIS A 174 -17.17 -28.34 -1.60
CA HIS A 174 -17.18 -28.25 -0.14
C HIS A 174 -18.58 -28.20 0.48
N TYR A 175 -19.54 -27.58 -0.21
CA TYR A 175 -20.96 -27.48 0.22
C TYR A 175 -21.82 -28.42 -0.65
N ASN A 176 -21.56 -29.71 -0.53
CA ASN A 176 -22.10 -30.74 -1.41
C ASN A 176 -23.50 -31.24 -1.01
N LYS A 177 -24.03 -30.79 0.15
CA LYS A 177 -25.36 -31.12 0.64
C LYS A 177 -26.32 -29.96 0.42
N ILE A 178 -27.57 -30.28 0.21
CA ILE A 178 -28.65 -29.31 0.02
C ILE A 178 -29.68 -29.57 1.10
N ASP A 179 -30.08 -28.54 1.80
CA ASP A 179 -31.23 -28.57 2.73
C ASP A 179 -32.53 -28.58 1.93
N GLU A 180 -33.35 -29.58 2.11
CA GLU A 180 -34.57 -29.80 1.32
C GLU A 180 -35.64 -28.73 1.58
N GLN A 181 -35.63 -28.11 2.76
CA GLN A 181 -36.63 -27.10 3.12
C GLN A 181 -36.28 -25.72 2.63
N THR A 182 -34.99 -25.35 2.69
CA THR A 182 -34.52 -24.00 2.38
C THR A 182 -33.82 -23.88 1.03
N GLY A 183 -33.45 -25.01 0.42
CA GLY A 183 -32.65 -25.07 -0.81
C GLY A 183 -31.17 -24.61 -0.63
N ARG A 184 -30.72 -24.32 0.59
CA ARG A 184 -29.40 -23.85 0.89
C ARG A 184 -28.37 -24.97 0.85
N ARG A 185 -27.20 -24.69 0.27
CA ARG A 185 -26.09 -25.61 0.33
C ARG A 185 -25.39 -25.53 1.68
N TYR A 186 -25.00 -26.70 2.23
CA TYR A 186 -24.29 -26.79 3.49
C TYR A 186 -23.24 -27.89 3.44
N ARG A 187 -22.29 -27.86 4.39
CA ARG A 187 -21.32 -28.91 4.62
C ARG A 187 -21.45 -29.42 6.06
N LEU A 188 -21.16 -30.68 6.27
CA LEU A 188 -21.00 -31.23 7.61
C LEU A 188 -19.55 -30.99 8.04
N ASN A 189 -19.38 -30.36 9.21
CA ASN A 189 -18.08 -30.21 9.86
C ASN A 189 -18.04 -31.08 11.12
N ASP A 190 -16.84 -31.54 11.50
CA ASP A 190 -16.63 -32.16 12.78
C ASP A 190 -16.92 -31.18 13.91
N LEU A 191 -17.80 -31.57 14.83
CA LEU A 191 -18.10 -30.81 16.05
C LEU A 191 -17.05 -31.01 17.15
N ARG A 192 -16.00 -31.80 16.89
CA ARG A 192 -14.92 -31.98 17.84
C ARG A 192 -14.10 -30.71 17.93
N SER A 193 -14.00 -30.17 19.14
CA SER A 193 -13.02 -29.15 19.44
C SER A 193 -11.63 -29.67 19.11
N PRO A 194 -10.75 -28.90 18.43
CA PRO A 194 -9.35 -29.27 18.32
C PRO A 194 -8.80 -29.47 19.74
N ALA A 195 -7.95 -30.50 19.92
CA ALA A 195 -7.32 -30.76 21.21
C ALA A 195 -6.72 -29.46 21.77
N PRO A 196 -6.79 -29.21 23.07
CA PRO A 196 -6.18 -28.05 23.66
C PRO A 196 -4.67 -28.08 23.38
N ARG A 197 -4.15 -26.96 22.87
CA ARG A 197 -2.71 -26.76 22.61
C ARG A 197 -1.98 -26.54 23.90
#